data_8bcf008ed218456cb585d0ef25a2fd9c
#
_entry.id   8bcf008ed218456cb585d0ef25a2fd9c
#
_cell.length_a   1.000
_cell.length_b   1.000
_cell.length_c   1.000
_cell.angle_alpha   90.00
_cell.angle_beta   90.00
_cell.angle_gamma   90.00
#
_symmetry.space_group_name_H-M   'P 1'
#
loop_
_entity.id
_entity.type
_entity.pdbx_description
1 polymer ?
#
loop_
_entity_poly.entity_id
_entity_poly.type
_entity_poly.pdbx_seq_one_letter_code
_entity_poly.pdbx_strand_id
1 'polypeptide(L)'
;MKFEKLVPSVFYTNLKDSFKLFTDCLEFAIGHDETSAENAFCVMEKDGLSMLLFQNKEYAEKVYPEFRLVTKDIEAVYKKVSATHPELLHPNLNKVTLRPWGAKEFAIKDEQVCFIIQEWP
;
A
#
# COMPACT_ATOMS: atom_id res chain seq x y z
N MET A 1 25.95 8.07 12.53
CA MET A 1 25.18 7.50 11.40
C MET A 1 23.83 8.17 11.35
N LYS A 2 23.40 8.63 10.19
CA LYS A 2 22.13 9.36 10.04
C LYS A 2 21.41 8.87 8.79
N PHE A 3 20.14 8.50 8.94
CA PHE A 3 19.27 8.12 7.83
C PHE A 3 18.16 9.17 7.66
N GLU A 4 17.70 9.39 6.43
CA GLU A 4 16.69 10.40 6.14
C GLU A 4 15.30 9.79 5.92
N LYS A 5 15.23 8.59 5.36
CA LYS A 5 13.96 7.90 5.15
C LYS A 5 14.17 6.43 4.83
N LEU A 6 13.08 5.67 4.89
CA LEU A 6 13.00 4.28 4.46
C LEU A 6 12.20 4.23 3.16
N VAL A 7 12.72 3.52 2.15
CA VAL A 7 12.01 3.33 0.88
C VAL A 7 11.83 1.83 0.64
N PRO A 8 10.67 1.26 0.97
CA PRO A 8 10.40 -0.15 0.71
C PRO A 8 10.14 -0.43 -0.76
N SER A 9 10.38 -1.67 -1.17
CA SER A 9 10.15 -2.14 -2.53
C SER A 9 9.00 -3.14 -2.58
N VAL A 10 8.18 -3.06 -3.63
CA VAL A 10 7.11 -4.01 -3.92
C VAL A 10 7.27 -4.49 -5.36
N PHE A 11 6.99 -5.76 -5.60
CA PHE A 11 7.20 -6.39 -6.91
C PHE A 11 5.86 -6.82 -7.50
N TYR A 12 5.67 -6.52 -8.78
CA TYR A 12 4.48 -6.89 -9.54
C TYR A 12 4.86 -7.67 -10.78
N THR A 13 4.06 -8.66 -11.15
CA THR A 13 4.21 -9.33 -12.45
C THR A 13 3.95 -8.35 -13.58
N ASN A 14 2.91 -7.53 -13.44
CA ASN A 14 2.62 -6.41 -14.35
C ASN A 14 2.50 -5.14 -13.49
N LEU A 15 3.41 -4.21 -13.69
CA LEU A 15 3.50 -3.00 -12.87
C LEU A 15 2.20 -2.19 -12.87
N LYS A 16 1.46 -2.18 -13.97
CA LYS A 16 0.19 -1.44 -14.06
C LYS A 16 -0.87 -1.95 -13.10
N ASP A 17 -0.77 -3.20 -12.65
CA ASP A 17 -1.72 -3.76 -11.67
C ASP A 17 -1.59 -3.09 -10.30
N SER A 18 -0.49 -2.41 -10.03
CA SER A 18 -0.28 -1.66 -8.79
C SER A 18 -1.14 -0.40 -8.70
N PHE A 19 -1.56 0.15 -9.82
CA PHE A 19 -2.19 1.48 -9.85
C PHE A 19 -3.55 1.51 -9.15
N LYS A 20 -4.28 0.41 -9.17
CA LYS A 20 -5.58 0.35 -8.49
C LYS A 20 -5.45 0.58 -6.99
N LEU A 21 -4.52 -0.11 -6.34
CA LEU A 21 -4.30 0.03 -4.90
C LEU A 21 -3.58 1.34 -4.56
N PHE A 22 -2.45 1.60 -5.22
CA PHE A 22 -1.60 2.74 -4.86
C PHE A 22 -2.18 4.07 -5.31
N THR A 23 -2.56 4.18 -6.58
CA THR A 23 -2.98 5.45 -7.17
C THR A 23 -4.46 5.72 -6.95
N ASP A 24 -5.30 4.76 -7.33
CA ASP A 24 -6.75 4.99 -7.31
C ASP A 24 -7.32 4.92 -5.89
N CYS A 25 -6.91 3.95 -5.10
CA CYS A 25 -7.43 3.76 -3.74
C CYS A 25 -6.71 4.62 -2.71
N LEU A 26 -5.39 4.50 -2.60
CA LEU A 26 -4.59 5.19 -1.59
C LEU A 26 -4.14 6.59 -1.99
N GLU A 27 -4.35 6.97 -3.23
CA GLU A 27 -4.03 8.30 -3.75
C GLU A 27 -2.54 8.67 -3.69
N PHE A 28 -1.66 7.67 -3.84
CA PHE A 28 -0.25 7.93 -4.10
C PHE A 28 -0.07 8.54 -5.48
N ALA A 29 0.88 9.45 -5.61
CA ALA A 29 1.27 10.03 -6.89
C ALA A 29 2.49 9.30 -7.44
N ILE A 30 2.59 9.19 -8.76
CA ILE A 30 3.77 8.66 -9.43
C ILE A 30 4.81 9.78 -9.49
N GLY A 31 5.91 9.64 -8.74
CA GLY A 31 6.98 10.63 -8.70
C GLY A 31 7.99 10.48 -9.83
N HIS A 32 8.40 9.24 -10.13
CA HIS A 32 9.26 8.89 -11.25
C HIS A 32 8.69 7.67 -11.93
N ASP A 33 8.69 7.67 -13.27
CA ASP A 33 7.96 6.68 -14.06
C ASP A 33 8.83 6.13 -15.20
N GLU A 34 9.14 4.84 -15.12
CA GLU A 34 9.76 4.07 -16.20
C GLU A 34 8.87 2.88 -16.56
N THR A 35 7.54 3.08 -16.59
CA THR A 35 6.56 2.00 -16.76
C THR A 35 6.56 1.41 -18.16
N SER A 36 7.12 2.11 -19.15
CA SER A 36 7.24 1.61 -20.52
C SER A 36 8.56 0.88 -20.79
N ALA A 37 9.49 0.87 -19.84
CA ALA A 37 10.78 0.20 -19.98
C ALA A 37 10.64 -1.32 -19.88
N GLU A 38 11.64 -2.04 -20.39
CA GLU A 38 11.70 -3.51 -20.29
C GLU A 38 11.72 -3.95 -18.82
N ASN A 39 12.52 -3.28 -17.99
CA ASN A 39 12.54 -3.48 -16.54
C ASN A 39 11.77 -2.33 -15.89
N ALA A 40 10.45 -2.35 -16.07
CA ALA A 40 9.60 -1.26 -15.63
C ALA A 40 9.64 -1.05 -14.12
N PHE A 41 9.67 0.21 -13.70
CA PHE A 41 9.55 0.59 -12.31
C PHE A 41 8.93 1.99 -12.17
N CYS A 42 8.45 2.29 -10.99
CA CYS A 42 8.03 3.65 -10.66
C CYS A 42 8.21 3.91 -9.16
N VAL A 43 8.27 5.19 -8.81
CA VAL A 43 8.27 5.64 -7.42
C VAL A 43 6.88 6.16 -7.10
N MET A 44 6.28 5.64 -6.03
CA MET A 44 4.99 6.12 -5.51
C MET A 44 5.24 6.99 -4.29
N GLU A 45 4.62 8.16 -4.27
CA GLU A 45 4.82 9.15 -3.21
C GLU A 45 3.50 9.67 -2.66
N LYS A 46 3.44 9.83 -1.34
CA LYS A 46 2.32 10.45 -0.65
C LYS A 46 2.74 10.87 0.76
N ASP A 47 2.47 12.13 1.12
CA ASP A 47 2.64 12.65 2.48
C ASP A 47 4.04 12.39 3.05
N GLY A 48 5.08 12.51 2.24
CA GLY A 48 6.45 12.23 2.62
C GLY A 48 6.85 10.76 2.61
N LEU A 49 5.91 9.87 2.30
CA LEU A 49 6.18 8.45 2.12
C LEU A 49 6.61 8.18 0.68
N SER A 50 7.56 7.27 0.50
CA SER A 50 7.99 6.82 -0.82
C SER A 50 8.07 5.30 -0.84
N MET A 51 7.61 4.72 -1.94
CA MET A 51 7.75 3.29 -2.19
C MET A 51 8.22 3.09 -3.62
N LEU A 52 9.02 2.06 -3.83
CA LEU A 52 9.57 1.73 -5.14
C LEU A 52 8.89 0.47 -5.65
N LEU A 53 8.25 0.58 -6.80
CA LEU A 53 7.52 -0.53 -7.41
C LEU A 53 8.26 -1.02 -8.63
N PHE A 54 8.53 -2.32 -8.70
CA PHE A 54 9.25 -2.97 -9.79
C PHE A 54 8.39 -3.98 -10.50
N GLN A 55 8.57 -4.10 -11.80
CA GLN A 55 8.05 -5.23 -12.56
C GLN A 55 9.08 -6.34 -12.55
N ASN A 56 8.79 -7.40 -11.80
CA ASN A 56 9.66 -8.58 -11.69
C ASN A 56 8.81 -9.77 -11.29
N LYS A 57 8.53 -10.63 -12.29
CA LYS A 57 7.65 -11.79 -12.08
C LYS A 57 8.20 -12.76 -11.05
N GLU A 58 9.51 -13.03 -11.07
CA GLU A 58 10.12 -13.97 -10.13
C GLU A 58 9.95 -13.53 -8.69
N TYR A 59 10.25 -12.27 -8.38
CA TYR A 59 10.08 -11.74 -7.03
C TYR A 59 8.62 -11.57 -6.66
N ALA A 60 7.77 -11.20 -7.60
CA ALA A 60 6.33 -11.08 -7.35
C ALA A 60 5.72 -12.41 -6.90
N GLU A 61 6.21 -13.54 -7.42
CA GLU A 61 5.74 -14.87 -7.02
C GLU A 61 6.26 -15.32 -5.65
N LYS A 62 7.35 -14.72 -5.17
CA LYS A 62 8.04 -15.15 -3.93
C LYS A 62 7.82 -14.21 -2.74
N VAL A 63 7.55 -12.93 -2.99
CA VAL A 63 7.53 -11.89 -1.96
C VAL A 63 6.15 -11.27 -1.87
N TYR A 64 5.54 -11.35 -0.69
CA TYR A 64 4.24 -10.76 -0.40
C TYR A 64 4.35 -9.95 0.90
N PRO A 65 4.80 -8.69 0.81
CA PRO A 65 5.04 -7.90 2.01
C PRO A 65 3.76 -7.39 2.65
N GLU A 66 3.87 -7.11 3.94
CA GLU A 66 2.84 -6.47 4.74
C GLU A 66 3.42 -5.19 5.33
N PHE A 67 2.74 -4.08 5.14
CA PHE A 67 3.16 -2.79 5.67
C PHE A 67 2.05 -2.18 6.51
N ARG A 68 2.42 -1.26 7.41
CA ARG A 68 1.48 -0.49 8.19
C ARG A 68 1.54 0.97 7.79
N LEU A 69 0.36 1.55 7.53
CA LEU A 69 0.21 2.98 7.30
C LEU A 69 -0.52 3.55 8.52
N VAL A 70 0.15 4.44 9.22
CA VAL A 70 -0.39 5.04 10.44
C VAL A 70 -1.10 6.34 10.08
N THR A 71 -2.32 6.50 10.56
CA THR A 71 -3.14 7.69 10.35
C THR A 71 -3.69 8.20 11.69
N LYS A 72 -4.08 9.47 11.72
CA LYS A 72 -4.76 10.07 12.88
C LYS A 72 -6.28 9.98 12.78
N ASP A 73 -6.81 9.56 11.65
CA ASP A 73 -8.26 9.46 11.42
C ASP A 73 -8.58 8.23 10.57
N ILE A 74 -8.54 7.08 11.21
CA ILE A 74 -8.78 5.80 10.53
C ILE A 74 -10.24 5.68 10.03
N GLU A 75 -11.20 6.30 10.72
CA GLU A 75 -12.60 6.25 10.31
C GLU A 75 -12.80 6.96 8.97
N ALA A 76 -12.15 8.10 8.75
CA ALA A 76 -12.22 8.81 7.49
C ALA A 76 -11.59 8.01 6.35
N VAL A 77 -10.45 7.37 6.61
CA VAL A 77 -9.78 6.51 5.62
C VAL A 77 -10.67 5.32 5.27
N TYR A 78 -11.23 4.65 6.28
CA TYR A 78 -12.11 3.51 6.09
C TYR A 78 -13.36 3.88 5.28
N LYS A 79 -14.00 5.00 5.62
CA LYS A 79 -15.19 5.48 4.93
C LYS A 79 -14.91 5.65 3.43
N LYS A 80 -13.78 6.25 3.09
CA LYS A 80 -13.41 6.47 1.68
C LYS A 80 -13.10 5.17 0.97
N VAL A 81 -12.28 4.31 1.56
CA VAL A 81 -11.90 3.02 0.96
C VAL A 81 -13.13 2.13 0.77
N SER A 82 -13.97 1.99 1.79
CA SER A 82 -15.15 1.14 1.71
C SER A 82 -16.18 1.64 0.70
N ALA A 83 -16.26 2.94 0.47
CA ALA A 83 -17.17 3.54 -0.51
C ALA A 83 -16.65 3.41 -1.95
N THR A 84 -15.34 3.49 -2.16
CA THR A 84 -14.74 3.54 -3.52
C THR A 84 -14.13 2.22 -3.98
N HIS A 85 -13.53 1.47 -3.06
CA HIS A 85 -12.79 0.23 -3.39
C HIS A 85 -13.05 -0.87 -2.36
N PRO A 86 -14.32 -1.24 -2.11
CA PRO A 86 -14.63 -2.27 -1.12
C PRO A 86 -13.99 -3.63 -1.45
N GLU A 87 -13.72 -3.90 -2.73
CA GLU A 87 -13.10 -5.14 -3.20
C GLU A 87 -11.64 -5.29 -2.74
N LEU A 88 -10.99 -4.19 -2.33
CA LEU A 88 -9.62 -4.22 -1.82
C LEU A 88 -9.56 -4.48 -0.32
N LEU A 89 -10.69 -4.43 0.40
CA LEU A 89 -10.71 -4.74 1.83
C LEU A 89 -10.29 -6.19 2.07
N HIS A 90 -9.38 -6.38 3.01
CA HIS A 90 -8.91 -7.71 3.39
C HIS A 90 -10.04 -8.49 4.07
N PRO A 91 -10.35 -9.72 3.65
CA PRO A 91 -11.52 -10.45 4.16
C PRO A 91 -11.47 -10.70 5.68
N ASN A 92 -10.28 -10.78 6.27
CA ASN A 92 -10.10 -11.05 7.68
C ASN A 92 -9.96 -9.80 8.54
N LEU A 93 -9.92 -8.61 7.93
CA LEU A 93 -9.78 -7.34 8.64
C LEU A 93 -10.46 -6.23 7.82
N ASN A 94 -11.71 -6.43 7.48
CA ASN A 94 -12.47 -5.59 6.56
C ASN A 94 -13.26 -4.46 7.24
N LYS A 95 -13.09 -4.29 8.54
CA LYS A 95 -13.73 -3.23 9.33
C LYS A 95 -12.74 -2.67 10.34
N VAL A 96 -12.90 -1.41 10.72
CA VAL A 96 -12.11 -0.82 11.79
C VAL A 96 -12.32 -1.63 13.05
N THR A 97 -11.26 -2.21 13.57
CA THR A 97 -11.27 -3.16 14.68
C THR A 97 -10.26 -2.72 15.73
N LEU A 98 -10.70 -2.62 16.99
CA LEU A 98 -9.78 -2.41 18.10
C LEU A 98 -9.01 -3.68 18.38
N ARG A 99 -7.68 -3.59 18.32
CA ARG A 99 -6.80 -4.74 18.50
C ARG A 99 -6.37 -4.87 19.96
N PRO A 100 -5.97 -6.09 20.39
CA PRO A 100 -5.51 -6.29 21.77
C PRO A 100 -4.36 -5.39 22.21
N TRP A 101 -3.53 -4.92 21.27
CA TRP A 101 -2.41 -4.02 21.57
C TRP A 101 -2.78 -2.54 21.58
N GLY A 102 -4.08 -2.21 21.43
CA GLY A 102 -4.58 -0.85 21.62
C GLY A 102 -4.79 -0.04 20.35
N ALA A 103 -4.26 -0.47 19.23
CA ALA A 103 -4.48 0.21 17.95
C ALA A 103 -5.81 -0.18 17.32
N LYS A 104 -6.42 0.75 16.59
CA LYS A 104 -7.54 0.46 15.69
C LYS A 104 -6.96 0.14 14.32
N GLU A 105 -7.46 -0.90 13.66
CA GLU A 105 -6.92 -1.35 12.37
C GLU A 105 -8.00 -1.84 11.43
N PHE A 106 -7.78 -1.64 10.14
CA PHE A 106 -8.39 -2.41 9.06
C PHE A 106 -7.33 -2.63 7.99
N ALA A 107 -7.56 -3.57 7.07
CA ALA A 107 -6.54 -3.88 6.06
C ALA A 107 -7.10 -3.86 4.65
N ILE A 108 -6.24 -3.48 3.72
CA ILE A 108 -6.50 -3.55 2.29
C ILE A 108 -5.36 -4.31 1.63
N LYS A 109 -5.64 -4.94 0.53
CA LYS A 109 -4.66 -5.76 -0.17
C LYS A 109 -4.96 -5.85 -1.66
N ASP A 110 -3.90 -6.12 -2.42
CA ASP A 110 -4.01 -6.68 -3.75
C ASP A 110 -3.25 -8.02 -3.81
N GLU A 111 -2.88 -8.47 -4.99
CA GLU A 111 -2.18 -9.75 -5.16
C GLU A 111 -0.74 -9.73 -4.65
N GLN A 112 -0.15 -8.55 -4.43
CA GLN A 112 1.28 -8.42 -4.16
C GLN A 112 1.62 -7.79 -2.83
N VAL A 113 0.70 -7.09 -2.19
CA VAL A 113 0.99 -6.38 -0.95
C VAL A 113 -0.27 -6.23 -0.10
N CYS A 114 -0.07 -6.23 1.22
CA CYS A 114 -1.11 -5.92 2.20
C CYS A 114 -0.73 -4.67 2.97
N PHE A 115 -1.65 -3.72 3.10
CA PHE A 115 -1.50 -2.56 3.96
C PHE A 115 -2.47 -2.67 5.14
N ILE A 116 -1.94 -2.65 6.34
CA ILE A 116 -2.73 -2.48 7.55
C ILE A 116 -2.78 -0.99 7.85
N ILE A 117 -3.97 -0.42 7.82
CA ILE A 117 -4.19 0.97 8.20
C ILE A 117 -4.41 1.00 9.70
N GLN A 118 -3.70 1.88 10.40
CA GLN A 118 -3.56 1.80 11.84
C GLN A 118 -3.68 3.19 12.46
N GLU A 119 -4.44 3.27 13.56
CA GLU A 119 -4.50 4.48 14.39
C GLU A 119 -4.23 4.08 15.84
N TRP A 120 -3.23 4.72 16.43
CA TRP A 120 -2.87 4.55 17.84
C TRP A 120 -3.60 5.56 18.71
N PRO A 121 -3.87 5.21 20.00
CA PRO A 121 -4.52 6.15 20.92
C PRO A 121 -3.68 7.38 21.22
#